data_bd757410bcd77dcfc7342b472be34fd8
#
_entry.id   bd757410bcd77dcfc7342b472be34fd8
#
_cell.length_a   1.000
_cell.length_b   1.000
_cell.length_c   1.000
_cell.angle_alpha   90.00
_cell.angle_beta   90.00
_cell.angle_gamma   90.00
#
_symmetry.space_group_name_H-M   'P 1'
#
loop_
_entity.id
_entity.type
_entity.pdbx_description
1 polymer ?
#
loop_
_entity_poly.entity_id
_entity_poly.type
_entity_poly.pdbx_seq_one_letter_code
_entity_poly.pdbx_strand_id
1 'polypeptide(L)'
;MSGLPDLELFALSGMRAALASRDIGTVYRLLMRAGVVQRVIAQATGQSQSEVCEILKGRQVMAYDVLERIATGLDVPREAMGLGYGAYAEGAAFEPGEEADEDLLRRQFQHLFALAGVAAFGTAVPGVGKLTPGLSAGGLLVDTPSRIGARDVAVICDYTASLRAAARTMGGQAGPATALAGWADSWLGADAAPPVRRALLSALSDLHRGAAWCCHDSCAPSAAYHHFSVAVQLAIDAGDSYRASCALRHAAMMLIDRAQPNNALKLVQLADLHLADAPRDDSRVPVLRSWLAVESALAQAQLSDTESTARRVRSELARARDGYDPPDSHARADMDLVTALVQLHLGALDLAESTASVSVRTFAQGTDRREGVLADITLARLHVQAGEPDAPRLAASAISAVAPLRSGVARAALAPLAAELETRPRSELRELARRARQVATSPA
;
A
#
# COMPACT_ATOMS: atom_id res chain seq x y z
N MET A 1 -14.87 -14.56 41.72
CA MET A 1 -14.56 -13.21 41.21
C MET A 1 -15.56 -12.95 40.07
N SER A 2 -16.79 -12.52 40.46
CA SER A 2 -17.92 -12.42 39.56
C SER A 2 -18.36 -10.96 39.50
N GLY A 3 -18.15 -10.29 38.41
CA GLY A 3 -18.55 -8.89 38.27
C GLY A 3 -18.37 -8.31 36.86
N LEU A 4 -17.66 -9.00 35.97
CA LEU A 4 -17.60 -8.64 34.55
C LEU A 4 -18.64 -9.47 33.79
N PRO A 5 -19.32 -8.89 32.77
CA PRO A 5 -20.29 -9.58 31.95
C PRO A 5 -19.64 -10.62 31.06
N ASP A 6 -20.42 -11.59 30.57
CA ASP A 6 -20.03 -12.64 29.66
C ASP A 6 -19.37 -12.07 28.38
N LEU A 7 -18.48 -12.84 27.77
CA LEU A 7 -17.78 -12.55 26.50
C LEU A 7 -18.72 -12.10 25.36
N GLU A 8 -20.01 -12.46 25.45
CA GLU A 8 -21.03 -12.04 24.46
C GLU A 8 -21.24 -10.51 24.40
N LEU A 9 -21.03 -9.78 25.50
CA LEU A 9 -21.15 -8.31 25.49
C LEU A 9 -20.06 -7.66 24.62
N PHE A 10 -18.87 -8.22 24.63
CA PHE A 10 -17.74 -7.73 23.81
C PHE A 10 -17.92 -8.07 22.33
N ALA A 11 -18.82 -8.98 21.99
CA ALA A 11 -19.16 -9.34 20.61
C ALA A 11 -20.18 -8.37 19.95
N LEU A 12 -20.83 -7.50 20.72
CA LEU A 12 -21.78 -6.53 20.17
C LEU A 12 -21.08 -5.49 19.29
N SER A 13 -21.69 -5.13 18.17
CA SER A 13 -21.12 -4.20 17.17
C SER A 13 -20.69 -2.85 17.77
N GLY A 14 -21.52 -2.26 18.65
CA GLY A 14 -21.19 -1.00 19.31
C GLY A 14 -20.02 -1.10 20.29
N MET A 15 -19.83 -2.23 20.97
CA MET A 15 -18.70 -2.47 21.87
C MET A 15 -17.40 -2.68 21.06
N ARG A 16 -17.47 -3.45 19.97
CA ARG A 16 -16.33 -3.65 19.08
C ARG A 16 -15.87 -2.35 18.45
N ALA A 17 -16.78 -1.52 17.97
CA ALA A 17 -16.46 -0.22 17.39
C ALA A 17 -15.76 0.69 18.43
N ALA A 18 -16.26 0.72 19.67
CA ALA A 18 -15.66 1.51 20.75
C ALA A 18 -14.28 0.99 21.14
N LEU A 19 -14.05 -0.32 21.17
CA LEU A 19 -12.75 -0.93 21.41
C LEU A 19 -11.77 -0.60 20.29
N ALA A 20 -12.15 -0.81 19.04
CA ALA A 20 -11.32 -0.56 17.86
C ALA A 20 -10.93 0.92 17.73
N SER A 21 -11.83 1.85 18.08
CA SER A 21 -11.56 3.29 18.10
C SER A 21 -10.86 3.77 19.36
N ARG A 22 -10.60 2.89 20.35
CA ARG A 22 -10.05 3.22 21.67
C ARG A 22 -10.88 4.26 22.42
N ASP A 23 -12.18 4.31 22.15
CA ASP A 23 -13.14 5.14 22.89
C ASP A 23 -13.51 4.44 24.21
N ILE A 24 -12.57 4.49 25.16
CA ILE A 24 -12.72 3.85 26.46
C ILE A 24 -13.91 4.42 27.23
N GLY A 25 -14.25 5.69 27.00
CA GLY A 25 -15.43 6.30 27.58
C GLY A 25 -16.73 5.59 27.14
N THR A 26 -16.86 5.26 25.85
CA THR A 26 -17.99 4.48 25.33
C THR A 26 -17.95 3.04 25.82
N VAL A 27 -16.79 2.38 25.87
CA VAL A 27 -16.63 1.03 26.44
C VAL A 27 -17.16 1.00 27.86
N TYR A 28 -16.77 1.94 28.72
CA TYR A 28 -17.23 2.02 30.11
C TYR A 28 -18.73 2.31 30.23
N ARG A 29 -19.29 3.18 29.39
CA ARG A 29 -20.74 3.42 29.33
C ARG A 29 -21.52 2.17 28.94
N LEU A 30 -21.01 1.37 28.00
CA LEU A 30 -21.65 0.11 27.59
C LEU A 30 -21.58 -0.94 28.71
N LEU A 31 -20.45 -1.08 29.41
CA LEU A 31 -20.31 -1.95 30.57
C LEU A 31 -21.30 -1.54 31.68
N MET A 32 -21.43 -0.25 31.96
CA MET A 32 -22.39 0.24 32.95
C MET A 32 -23.86 -0.02 32.58
N ARG A 33 -24.20 0.10 31.28
CA ARG A 33 -25.55 -0.28 30.78
C ARG A 33 -25.82 -1.77 30.97
N ALA A 34 -24.77 -2.60 30.90
CA ALA A 34 -24.88 -4.04 31.18
C ALA A 34 -24.82 -4.38 32.69
N GLY A 35 -24.90 -3.37 33.55
CA GLY A 35 -24.99 -3.56 35.03
C GLY A 35 -23.65 -3.58 35.76
N VAL A 36 -22.52 -3.35 35.08
CA VAL A 36 -21.19 -3.28 35.73
C VAL A 36 -21.02 -1.92 36.43
N VAL A 37 -20.78 -1.92 37.73
CA VAL A 37 -20.59 -0.67 38.47
C VAL A 37 -19.18 -0.13 38.34
N GLN A 38 -19.01 1.19 38.42
CA GLN A 38 -17.71 1.88 38.23
C GLN A 38 -16.59 1.29 39.10
N ARG A 39 -16.88 0.87 40.34
CA ARG A 39 -15.90 0.27 41.22
C ARG A 39 -15.33 -1.04 40.65
N VAL A 40 -16.15 -1.85 40.00
CA VAL A 40 -15.73 -3.11 39.37
C VAL A 40 -14.89 -2.81 38.14
N ILE A 41 -15.26 -1.82 37.34
CA ILE A 41 -14.44 -1.36 36.19
C ILE A 41 -13.07 -0.89 36.69
N ALA A 42 -13.05 -0.02 37.69
CA ALA A 42 -11.80 0.50 38.25
C ALA A 42 -10.88 -0.61 38.78
N GLN A 43 -11.45 -1.57 39.50
CA GLN A 43 -10.71 -2.72 40.04
C GLN A 43 -10.16 -3.63 38.92
N ALA A 44 -10.97 -3.93 37.90
CA ALA A 44 -10.58 -4.78 36.78
C ALA A 44 -9.46 -4.12 35.95
N THR A 45 -9.58 -2.82 35.68
CA THR A 45 -8.63 -2.10 34.81
C THR A 45 -7.42 -1.53 35.57
N GLY A 46 -7.32 -1.75 36.89
CA GLY A 46 -6.25 -1.20 37.70
C GLY A 46 -6.22 0.33 37.76
N GLN A 47 -7.38 0.97 37.64
CA GLN A 47 -7.57 2.42 37.70
C GLN A 47 -8.25 2.84 39.00
N SER A 48 -8.09 4.10 39.37
CA SER A 48 -8.88 4.70 40.45
C SER A 48 -10.31 5.02 39.96
N GLN A 49 -11.27 5.08 40.91
CA GLN A 49 -12.63 5.50 40.57
C GLN A 49 -12.69 6.92 39.97
N SER A 50 -11.77 7.79 40.42
CA SER A 50 -11.64 9.15 39.87
C SER A 50 -11.22 9.13 38.39
N GLU A 51 -10.26 8.29 38.03
CA GLU A 51 -9.85 8.12 36.63
C GLU A 51 -10.97 7.58 35.75
N VAL A 52 -11.70 6.55 36.20
CA VAL A 52 -12.88 6.03 35.51
C VAL A 52 -13.95 7.12 35.33
N CYS A 53 -14.18 7.95 36.37
CA CYS A 53 -15.12 9.06 36.29
C CYS A 53 -14.69 10.13 35.25
N GLU A 54 -13.39 10.48 35.20
CA GLU A 54 -12.86 11.42 34.22
C GLU A 54 -12.98 10.89 32.78
N ILE A 55 -12.72 9.60 32.56
CA ILE A 55 -12.90 8.95 31.26
C ILE A 55 -14.35 8.98 30.82
N LEU A 56 -15.27 8.71 31.73
CA LEU A 56 -16.72 8.80 31.46
C LEU A 56 -17.18 10.22 31.13
N LYS A 57 -16.51 11.24 31.67
CA LYS A 57 -16.74 12.67 31.35
C LYS A 57 -16.11 13.12 30.03
N GLY A 58 -15.36 12.24 29.35
CA GLY A 58 -14.79 12.52 28.03
C GLY A 58 -13.27 12.64 27.99
N ARG A 59 -12.55 12.37 29.11
CA ARG A 59 -11.09 12.27 29.05
C ARG A 59 -10.68 11.10 28.17
N GLN A 60 -9.88 11.37 27.15
CA GLN A 60 -9.36 10.34 26.27
C GLN A 60 -8.15 9.62 26.90
N VAL A 61 -8.10 8.30 26.71
CA VAL A 61 -6.98 7.45 27.12
C VAL A 61 -6.11 7.21 25.88
N MET A 62 -4.91 7.81 25.89
CA MET A 62 -3.97 7.73 24.75
C MET A 62 -2.71 6.92 25.07
N ALA A 63 -2.39 6.73 26.35
CA ALA A 63 -1.18 6.05 26.78
C ALA A 63 -1.31 4.54 26.55
N TYR A 64 -0.35 3.95 25.84
CA TYR A 64 -0.35 2.54 25.45
C TYR A 64 -0.41 1.59 26.64
N ASP A 65 0.40 1.85 27.67
CA ASP A 65 0.45 1.07 28.90
C ASP A 65 -0.89 1.06 29.67
N VAL A 66 -1.62 2.18 29.61
CA VAL A 66 -2.95 2.28 30.22
C VAL A 66 -3.97 1.50 29.39
N LEU A 67 -3.95 1.61 28.07
CA LEU A 67 -4.82 0.84 27.17
C LEU A 67 -4.56 -0.67 27.27
N GLU A 68 -3.29 -1.09 27.35
CA GLU A 68 -2.91 -2.48 27.54
C GLU A 68 -3.43 -3.04 28.88
N ARG A 69 -3.30 -2.28 29.94
CA ARG A 69 -3.82 -2.64 31.26
C ARG A 69 -5.35 -2.74 31.27
N ILE A 70 -6.05 -1.84 30.56
CA ILE A 70 -7.50 -1.88 30.39
C ILE A 70 -7.91 -3.14 29.60
N ALA A 71 -7.24 -3.44 28.49
CA ALA A 71 -7.52 -4.63 27.68
C ALA A 71 -7.36 -5.90 28.52
N THR A 72 -6.24 -6.03 29.25
CA THR A 72 -5.96 -7.16 30.12
C THR A 72 -6.98 -7.27 31.27
N GLY A 73 -7.34 -6.13 31.86
CA GLY A 73 -8.27 -6.11 32.99
C GLY A 73 -9.72 -6.42 32.63
N LEU A 74 -10.11 -6.15 31.39
CA LEU A 74 -11.45 -6.48 30.86
C LEU A 74 -11.49 -7.85 30.15
N ASP A 75 -10.37 -8.59 30.14
CA ASP A 75 -10.20 -9.84 29.42
C ASP A 75 -10.53 -9.72 27.93
N VAL A 76 -10.17 -8.58 27.34
CA VAL A 76 -10.36 -8.29 25.91
C VAL A 76 -9.05 -8.52 25.18
N PRO A 77 -9.05 -9.25 24.05
CA PRO A 77 -7.85 -9.41 23.24
C PRO A 77 -7.25 -8.04 22.86
N ARG A 78 -5.94 -7.89 23.03
CA ARG A 78 -5.23 -6.61 22.74
C ARG A 78 -5.46 -6.14 21.30
N GLU A 79 -5.65 -7.09 20.40
CA GLU A 79 -5.96 -6.90 18.98
C GLU A 79 -7.28 -6.13 18.78
N ALA A 80 -8.28 -6.38 19.64
CA ALA A 80 -9.56 -5.68 19.59
C ALA A 80 -9.44 -4.18 19.86
N MET A 81 -8.38 -3.75 20.53
CA MET A 81 -8.04 -2.33 20.79
C MET A 81 -6.88 -1.86 19.89
N GLY A 82 -6.44 -2.66 18.91
CA GLY A 82 -5.29 -2.36 18.07
C GLY A 82 -3.98 -2.19 18.85
N LEU A 83 -3.83 -2.91 19.96
CA LEU A 83 -2.66 -2.85 20.86
C LEU A 83 -1.70 -4.03 20.68
N GLY A 84 -2.07 -5.04 19.91
CA GLY A 84 -1.28 -6.25 19.72
C GLY A 84 -0.92 -6.45 18.26
N TYR A 85 0.32 -6.84 18.02
CA TYR A 85 0.72 -7.54 16.80
C TYR A 85 0.46 -9.04 17.06
N GLY A 86 -0.80 -9.45 17.03
CA GLY A 86 -1.19 -10.85 17.13
C GLY A 86 -1.35 -11.44 15.74
N ALA A 87 -0.90 -12.70 15.57
CA ALA A 87 -1.18 -13.48 14.37
C ALA A 87 -2.69 -13.44 14.09
N TYR A 88 -3.09 -13.07 12.88
CA TYR A 88 -4.45 -13.25 12.42
C TYR A 88 -4.79 -14.74 12.55
N ALA A 89 -5.65 -15.07 13.48
CA ALA A 89 -6.24 -16.39 13.54
C ALA A 89 -7.09 -16.54 12.28
N GLU A 90 -6.73 -17.47 11.42
CA GLU A 90 -7.58 -17.96 10.34
C GLU A 90 -8.92 -18.39 10.95
N GLY A 91 -10.00 -17.73 10.58
CA GLY A 91 -11.33 -18.25 10.88
C GLY A 91 -12.42 -17.32 11.40
N ALA A 92 -12.27 -16.00 11.30
CA ALA A 92 -13.42 -15.11 11.44
C ALA A 92 -13.43 -14.11 10.28
N ALA A 93 -14.31 -14.34 9.33
CA ALA A 93 -14.65 -13.36 8.31
C ALA A 93 -15.21 -12.11 9.02
N PHE A 94 -14.34 -11.15 9.31
CA PHE A 94 -14.73 -9.83 9.71
C PHE A 94 -14.89 -9.04 8.41
N GLU A 95 -16.12 -8.73 8.02
CA GLU A 95 -16.40 -7.66 7.09
C GLU A 95 -16.45 -6.34 7.88
N PRO A 96 -15.36 -5.53 7.89
CA PRO A 96 -15.43 -4.16 8.40
C PRO A 96 -16.31 -3.39 7.43
N GLY A 97 -17.27 -2.63 7.92
CA GLY A 97 -18.03 -1.71 7.08
C GLY A 97 -17.07 -0.73 6.39
N GLU A 98 -17.35 -0.38 5.15
CA GLU A 98 -16.51 0.48 4.28
C GLU A 98 -15.98 1.75 4.98
N GLU A 99 -16.76 2.35 5.89
CA GLU A 99 -16.38 3.54 6.67
C GLU A 99 -15.24 3.29 7.68
N ALA A 100 -15.20 2.11 8.31
CA ALA A 100 -14.13 1.77 9.27
C ALA A 100 -12.78 1.53 8.57
N ASP A 101 -12.81 0.98 7.36
CA ASP A 101 -11.63 0.78 6.52
C ASP A 101 -11.09 2.12 6.01
N GLU A 102 -11.93 3.07 5.61
CA GLU A 102 -11.48 4.40 5.16
C GLU A 102 -10.79 5.18 6.28
N ASP A 103 -11.29 5.15 7.50
CA ASP A 103 -10.67 5.83 8.64
C ASP A 103 -9.33 5.18 9.05
N LEU A 104 -9.22 3.86 8.94
CA LEU A 104 -7.96 3.15 9.17
C LEU A 104 -6.93 3.55 8.10
N LEU A 105 -7.31 3.52 6.84
CA LEU A 105 -6.44 3.89 5.72
C LEU A 105 -6.03 5.36 5.78
N ARG A 106 -6.93 6.26 6.20
CA ARG A 106 -6.63 7.68 6.43
C ARG A 106 -5.56 7.85 7.52
N ARG A 107 -5.67 7.13 8.64
CA ARG A 107 -4.68 7.16 9.73
C ARG A 107 -3.34 6.59 9.29
N GLN A 108 -3.33 5.49 8.55
CA GLN A 108 -2.11 4.89 8.01
C GLN A 108 -1.42 5.82 7.01
N PHE A 109 -2.18 6.49 6.14
CA PHE A 109 -1.64 7.53 5.25
C PHE A 109 -1.03 8.69 6.05
N GLN A 110 -1.73 9.20 7.08
CA GLN A 110 -1.23 10.28 7.94
C GLN A 110 0.06 9.87 8.64
N HIS A 111 0.15 8.63 9.13
CA HIS A 111 1.35 8.09 9.75
C HIS A 111 2.53 8.02 8.75
N LEU A 112 2.32 7.46 7.57
CA LEU A 112 3.33 7.41 6.52
C LEU A 112 3.79 8.81 6.10
N PHE A 113 2.84 9.73 5.91
CA PHE A 113 3.13 11.12 5.53
C PHE A 113 3.89 11.87 6.62
N ALA A 114 3.50 11.72 7.89
CA ALA A 114 4.19 12.33 9.02
C ALA A 114 5.62 11.78 9.18
N LEU A 115 5.78 10.46 9.09
CA LEU A 115 7.08 9.79 9.16
C LEU A 115 8.06 10.33 8.11
N ALA A 116 7.62 10.38 6.86
CA ALA A 116 8.45 10.84 5.75
C ALA A 116 8.71 12.37 5.82
N GLY A 117 7.69 13.15 6.25
CA GLY A 117 7.79 14.60 6.37
C GLY A 117 8.77 15.06 7.45
N VAL A 118 8.78 14.38 8.60
CA VAL A 118 9.72 14.67 9.69
C VAL A 118 11.15 14.48 9.26
N ALA A 119 11.44 13.40 8.54
CA ALA A 119 12.78 13.14 8.05
C ALA A 119 13.23 14.18 7.01
N ALA A 120 12.31 14.66 6.15
CA ALA A 120 12.62 15.67 5.15
C ALA A 120 12.87 17.07 5.74
N PHE A 121 12.22 17.42 6.85
CA PHE A 121 12.29 18.75 7.47
C PHE A 121 13.16 18.84 8.72
N GLY A 122 13.83 17.76 9.12
CA GLY A 122 14.82 17.74 10.21
C GLY A 122 14.24 17.94 11.61
N THR A 123 12.92 17.81 11.80
CA THR A 123 12.28 17.91 13.11
C THR A 123 12.08 16.51 13.71
N ALA A 124 12.84 16.17 14.75
CA ALA A 124 12.64 14.93 15.48
C ALA A 124 11.25 14.91 16.15
N VAL A 125 10.41 13.94 15.78
CA VAL A 125 9.19 13.63 16.54
C VAL A 125 9.57 12.71 17.68
N PRO A 126 9.37 13.11 18.95
CA PRO A 126 9.51 12.22 20.08
C PRO A 126 8.42 11.15 20.00
N GLY A 127 8.79 9.89 19.90
CA GLY A 127 7.85 8.77 20.00
C GLY A 127 7.77 7.83 18.80
N VAL A 128 8.55 8.01 17.73
CA VAL A 128 8.76 6.95 16.73
C VAL A 128 9.72 5.94 17.36
N GLY A 129 9.11 5.08 18.20
CA GLY A 129 9.81 4.06 18.94
C GLY A 129 10.39 3.01 18.03
N LYS A 130 11.54 2.50 18.43
CA LYS A 130 12.26 1.34 17.91
C LYS A 130 11.30 0.34 17.28
N LEU A 131 11.52 0.00 16.02
CA LEU A 131 10.93 -1.17 15.38
C LEU A 131 11.16 -2.36 16.30
N THR A 132 10.11 -2.84 16.97
CA THR A 132 10.18 -4.04 17.78
C THR A 132 10.15 -5.25 16.85
N PRO A 133 11.12 -6.16 16.91
CA PRO A 133 11.09 -7.39 16.17
C PRO A 133 9.95 -8.26 16.70
N GLY A 134 8.96 -8.57 15.91
CA GLY A 134 7.88 -9.41 16.38
C GLY A 134 6.88 -9.80 15.33
N LEU A 135 7.29 -10.71 14.44
CA LEU A 135 6.37 -11.64 13.77
C LEU A 135 7.16 -12.90 13.43
N SER A 136 7.10 -13.88 14.31
CA SER A 136 7.56 -15.22 14.01
C SER A 136 6.61 -15.84 12.99
N ALA A 137 6.99 -15.80 11.70
CA ALA A 137 6.37 -16.64 10.69
C ALA A 137 6.78 -18.10 10.98
N GLY A 138 5.87 -18.87 11.54
CA GLY A 138 6.06 -20.31 11.68
C GLY A 138 6.29 -20.95 10.31
N GLY A 139 7.48 -21.47 10.05
CA GLY A 139 7.72 -22.37 8.92
C GLY A 139 9.00 -22.21 8.14
N LEU A 140 9.74 -21.12 8.19
CA LEU A 140 11.08 -21.04 7.62
C LEU A 140 12.11 -21.02 8.76
N LEU A 141 12.49 -22.20 9.22
CA LEU A 141 13.56 -22.40 10.21
C LEU A 141 14.93 -22.22 9.53
N VAL A 142 15.28 -20.97 9.19
CA VAL A 142 16.67 -20.59 9.04
C VAL A 142 17.02 -19.83 10.30
N ASP A 143 17.94 -20.37 11.10
CA ASP A 143 18.40 -19.72 12.32
C ASP A 143 18.85 -18.30 12.00
N THR A 144 18.35 -17.33 12.78
CA THR A 144 18.82 -15.95 12.68
C THR A 144 20.31 -15.92 13.00
N PRO A 145 21.21 -15.51 12.10
CA PRO A 145 22.62 -15.49 12.37
C PRO A 145 22.92 -14.52 13.53
N SER A 146 23.79 -14.92 14.46
CA SER A 146 24.22 -14.03 15.53
C SER A 146 25.07 -12.86 15.02
N ARG A 147 25.72 -13.05 13.88
CA ARG A 147 26.54 -12.03 13.20
C ARG A 147 26.34 -12.12 11.69
N ILE A 148 26.19 -10.96 11.05
CA ILE A 148 25.98 -10.84 9.61
C ILE A 148 27.11 -10.08 8.91
N GLY A 149 27.35 -10.46 7.65
CA GLY A 149 28.30 -9.84 6.74
C GLY A 149 27.64 -9.43 5.41
N ALA A 150 28.43 -8.94 4.48
CA ALA A 150 27.94 -8.48 3.17
C ALA A 150 27.27 -9.61 2.35
N ARG A 151 27.70 -10.86 2.52
CA ARG A 151 27.11 -12.02 1.82
C ARG A 151 25.67 -12.30 2.29
N ASP A 152 25.41 -12.11 3.57
CA ASP A 152 24.09 -12.31 4.15
C ASP A 152 23.13 -11.25 3.65
N VAL A 153 23.57 -10.00 3.55
CA VAL A 153 22.78 -8.91 2.94
C VAL A 153 22.46 -9.21 1.47
N ALA A 154 23.40 -9.79 0.72
CA ALA A 154 23.16 -10.17 -0.68
C ALA A 154 22.04 -11.22 -0.80
N VAL A 155 21.91 -12.16 0.14
CA VAL A 155 20.80 -13.13 0.18
C VAL A 155 19.44 -12.43 0.25
N ILE A 156 19.31 -11.39 1.09
CA ILE A 156 18.07 -10.59 1.17
C ILE A 156 17.79 -9.89 -0.16
N CYS A 157 18.82 -9.35 -0.82
CA CYS A 157 18.67 -8.73 -2.14
C CYS A 157 18.20 -9.73 -3.19
N ASP A 158 18.73 -10.97 -3.19
CA ASP A 158 18.34 -12.02 -4.13
C ASP A 158 16.90 -12.48 -3.91
N TYR A 159 16.47 -12.63 -2.65
CA TYR A 159 15.06 -12.91 -2.34
C TYR A 159 14.14 -11.77 -2.77
N THR A 160 14.57 -10.53 -2.56
CA THR A 160 13.81 -9.34 -3.00
C THR A 160 13.66 -9.31 -4.52
N ALA A 161 14.73 -9.63 -5.27
CA ALA A 161 14.69 -9.71 -6.73
C ALA A 161 13.74 -10.83 -7.20
N SER A 162 13.80 -12.01 -6.56
CA SER A 162 12.93 -13.15 -6.86
C SER A 162 11.45 -12.82 -6.57
N LEU A 163 11.16 -12.15 -5.45
CA LEU A 163 9.81 -11.70 -5.10
C LEU A 163 9.25 -10.75 -6.17
N ARG A 164 10.06 -9.79 -6.61
CA ARG A 164 9.66 -8.84 -7.67
C ARG A 164 9.42 -9.54 -9.01
N ALA A 165 10.29 -10.45 -9.41
CA ALA A 165 10.14 -11.21 -10.65
C ALA A 165 8.85 -12.04 -10.64
N ALA A 166 8.54 -12.72 -9.53
CA ALA A 166 7.31 -13.46 -9.36
C ALA A 166 6.08 -12.56 -9.44
N ALA A 167 6.11 -11.39 -8.78
CA ALA A 167 5.03 -10.41 -8.80
C ALA A 167 4.78 -9.85 -10.22
N ARG A 168 5.82 -9.57 -10.99
CA ARG A 168 5.69 -9.11 -12.39
C ARG A 168 5.13 -10.18 -13.31
N THR A 169 5.39 -11.46 -13.04
CA THR A 169 4.93 -12.57 -13.88
C THR A 169 3.49 -12.98 -13.56
N MET A 170 3.15 -13.15 -12.29
CA MET A 170 1.89 -13.75 -11.86
C MET A 170 0.97 -12.80 -11.08
N GLY A 171 1.48 -11.67 -10.63
CA GLY A 171 0.85 -10.79 -9.65
C GLY A 171 1.42 -10.99 -8.26
N GLY A 172 1.20 -10.01 -7.39
CA GLY A 172 1.71 -10.00 -6.02
C GLY A 172 0.99 -11.03 -5.13
N GLN A 173 1.73 -11.59 -4.19
CA GLN A 173 1.20 -12.50 -3.18
C GLN A 173 1.54 -11.97 -1.78
N ALA A 174 0.53 -11.43 -1.09
CA ALA A 174 0.70 -10.80 0.22
C ALA A 174 1.29 -11.75 1.27
N GLY A 175 0.75 -12.96 1.41
CA GLY A 175 1.19 -13.93 2.42
C GLY A 175 2.69 -14.25 2.34
N PRO A 176 3.18 -14.81 1.23
CA PRO A 176 4.61 -15.08 1.05
C PRO A 176 5.50 -13.84 1.19
N ALA A 177 5.07 -12.69 0.68
CA ALA A 177 5.83 -11.45 0.76
C ALA A 177 5.98 -10.95 2.21
N THR A 178 4.89 -10.96 2.98
CA THR A 178 4.88 -10.59 4.41
C THR A 178 5.71 -11.57 5.24
N ALA A 179 5.60 -12.87 4.97
CA ALA A 179 6.38 -13.88 5.67
C ALA A 179 7.89 -13.71 5.41
N LEU A 180 8.28 -13.43 4.17
CA LEU A 180 9.68 -13.16 3.81
C LEU A 180 10.21 -11.90 4.49
N ALA A 181 9.42 -10.81 4.52
CA ALA A 181 9.79 -9.58 5.21
C ALA A 181 9.97 -9.82 6.71
N GLY A 182 9.02 -10.50 7.38
CA GLY A 182 9.12 -10.83 8.81
C GLY A 182 10.32 -11.74 9.15
N TRP A 183 10.64 -12.69 8.29
CA TRP A 183 11.87 -13.46 8.45
C TRP A 183 13.12 -12.59 8.37
N ALA A 184 13.22 -11.73 7.36
CA ALA A 184 14.38 -10.87 7.17
C ALA A 184 14.53 -9.84 8.29
N ASP A 185 13.43 -9.36 8.88
CA ASP A 185 13.43 -8.43 10.03
C ASP A 185 14.11 -9.02 11.26
N SER A 186 14.06 -10.36 11.45
CA SER A 186 14.76 -11.02 12.55
C SER A 186 16.26 -10.75 12.55
N TRP A 187 16.84 -10.44 11.38
CA TRP A 187 18.25 -10.13 11.23
C TRP A 187 18.66 -8.74 11.78
N LEU A 188 17.68 -7.88 12.07
CA LEU A 188 17.94 -6.61 12.74
C LEU A 188 18.54 -6.76 14.15
N GLY A 189 18.38 -7.90 14.79
CA GLY A 189 18.99 -8.23 16.08
C GLY A 189 20.46 -8.71 16.00
N ALA A 190 20.95 -9.05 14.79
CA ALA A 190 22.30 -9.61 14.64
C ALA A 190 23.40 -8.56 14.74
N ASP A 191 24.59 -8.96 15.21
CA ASP A 191 25.77 -8.11 15.19
C ASP A 191 26.25 -7.84 13.77
N ALA A 192 26.55 -6.57 13.46
CA ALA A 192 27.04 -6.15 12.17
C ALA A 192 27.99 -4.93 12.27
N ALA A 193 29.04 -4.92 11.45
CA ALA A 193 29.84 -3.73 11.28
C ALA A 193 28.96 -2.57 10.71
N PRO A 194 29.23 -1.30 11.05
CA PRO A 194 28.39 -0.17 10.62
C PRO A 194 28.08 -0.10 9.12
N PRO A 195 29.01 -0.39 8.19
CA PRO A 195 28.68 -0.42 6.75
C PRO A 195 27.70 -1.55 6.40
N VAL A 196 27.88 -2.74 6.99
CA VAL A 196 26.98 -3.90 6.78
C VAL A 196 25.60 -3.60 7.35
N ARG A 197 25.53 -2.96 8.52
CA ARG A 197 24.26 -2.55 9.13
C ARG A 197 23.49 -1.59 8.25
N ARG A 198 24.13 -0.57 7.66
CA ARG A 198 23.49 0.34 6.70
C ARG A 198 23.01 -0.40 5.46
N ALA A 199 23.84 -1.29 4.91
CA ALA A 199 23.47 -2.11 3.75
C ALA A 199 22.27 -3.05 4.06
N LEU A 200 22.21 -3.63 5.26
CA LEU A 200 21.06 -4.42 5.72
C LEU A 200 19.79 -3.58 5.75
N LEU A 201 19.83 -2.40 6.39
CA LEU A 201 18.67 -1.51 6.47
C LEU A 201 18.17 -1.11 5.08
N SER A 202 19.08 -0.79 4.16
CA SER A 202 18.75 -0.49 2.76
C SER A 202 18.14 -1.69 2.03
N ALA A 203 18.65 -2.91 2.23
CA ALA A 203 18.11 -4.13 1.63
C ALA A 203 16.73 -4.48 2.19
N LEU A 204 16.52 -4.34 3.50
CA LEU A 204 15.21 -4.53 4.13
C LEU A 204 14.20 -3.48 3.66
N SER A 205 14.61 -2.21 3.49
CA SER A 205 13.75 -1.19 2.90
C SER A 205 13.25 -1.60 1.52
N ASP A 206 14.13 -2.12 0.66
CA ASP A 206 13.75 -2.61 -0.66
C ASP A 206 12.84 -3.85 -0.60
N LEU A 207 13.05 -4.75 0.36
CA LEU A 207 12.20 -5.92 0.57
C LEU A 207 10.80 -5.51 1.04
N HIS A 208 10.70 -4.64 2.05
CA HIS A 208 9.42 -4.13 2.53
C HIS A 208 8.66 -3.35 1.45
N ARG A 209 9.34 -2.56 0.63
CA ARG A 209 8.75 -1.91 -0.53
C ARG A 209 8.18 -2.92 -1.53
N GLY A 210 8.88 -4.03 -1.78
CA GLY A 210 8.39 -5.14 -2.61
C GLY A 210 7.19 -5.85 -1.98
N ALA A 211 7.23 -6.11 -0.66
CA ALA A 211 6.12 -6.72 0.08
C ALA A 211 4.89 -5.81 0.09
N ALA A 212 5.07 -4.49 0.28
CA ALA A 212 3.99 -3.51 0.19
C ALA A 212 3.28 -3.56 -1.17
N TRP A 213 4.06 -3.66 -2.26
CA TRP A 213 3.50 -3.78 -3.60
C TRP A 213 2.73 -5.09 -3.79
N CYS A 214 3.25 -6.23 -3.28
CA CYS A 214 2.52 -7.50 -3.30
C CYS A 214 1.21 -7.44 -2.50
N CYS A 215 1.22 -6.77 -1.34
CA CYS A 215 0.02 -6.56 -0.53
C CYS A 215 -1.01 -5.68 -1.26
N HIS A 216 -0.56 -4.60 -1.91
CA HIS A 216 -1.43 -3.76 -2.73
C HIS A 216 -2.06 -4.56 -3.88
N ASP A 217 -1.25 -5.32 -4.60
CA ASP A 217 -1.69 -6.15 -5.73
C ASP A 217 -2.63 -7.30 -5.31
N SER A 218 -2.56 -7.73 -4.05
CA SER A 218 -3.48 -8.70 -3.43
C SER A 218 -4.71 -8.07 -2.75
N CYS A 219 -4.97 -6.77 -3.00
CA CYS A 219 -6.07 -6.03 -2.36
C CYS A 219 -6.01 -6.00 -0.82
N ALA A 220 -4.81 -5.98 -0.24
CA ALA A 220 -4.57 -5.85 1.21
C ALA A 220 -3.97 -4.47 1.58
N PRO A 221 -4.75 -3.37 1.50
CA PRO A 221 -4.22 -2.02 1.60
C PRO A 221 -3.60 -1.70 2.96
N SER A 222 -4.16 -2.17 4.06
CA SER A 222 -3.60 -1.95 5.40
C SER A 222 -2.21 -2.56 5.54
N ALA A 223 -2.00 -3.79 5.04
CA ALA A 223 -0.69 -4.42 5.02
C ALA A 223 0.28 -3.67 4.09
N ALA A 224 -0.20 -3.19 2.94
CA ALA A 224 0.60 -2.39 2.02
C ALA A 224 1.12 -1.10 2.69
N TYR A 225 0.24 -0.34 3.37
CA TYR A 225 0.64 0.86 4.12
C TYR A 225 1.65 0.56 5.22
N HIS A 226 1.44 -0.53 5.97
CA HIS A 226 2.39 -0.96 6.99
C HIS A 226 3.78 -1.18 6.39
N HIS A 227 3.88 -1.99 5.36
CA HIS A 227 5.15 -2.28 4.72
C HIS A 227 5.79 -1.05 4.06
N PHE A 228 5.02 -0.13 3.46
CA PHE A 228 5.55 1.14 2.96
C PHE A 228 6.11 2.00 4.09
N SER A 229 5.43 2.09 5.24
CA SER A 229 5.91 2.83 6.40
C SER A 229 7.23 2.26 6.94
N VAL A 230 7.32 0.94 7.04
CA VAL A 230 8.57 0.26 7.45
C VAL A 230 9.68 0.51 6.42
N ALA A 231 9.38 0.42 5.12
CA ALA A 231 10.36 0.68 4.07
C ALA A 231 10.95 2.08 4.14
N VAL A 232 10.11 3.10 4.35
CA VAL A 232 10.55 4.49 4.52
C VAL A 232 11.39 4.64 5.77
N GLN A 233 10.97 4.08 6.92
CA GLN A 233 11.73 4.18 8.17
C GLN A 233 13.12 3.54 8.04
N LEU A 234 13.20 2.34 7.48
CA LEU A 234 14.47 1.64 7.26
C LEU A 234 15.42 2.41 6.34
N ALA A 235 14.88 3.05 5.29
CA ALA A 235 15.67 3.90 4.40
C ALA A 235 16.22 5.14 5.13
N ILE A 236 15.40 5.77 5.97
CA ILE A 236 15.80 6.91 6.82
C ILE A 236 16.91 6.50 7.80
N ASP A 237 16.73 5.37 8.48
CA ASP A 237 17.71 4.83 9.45
C ASP A 237 19.03 4.41 8.76
N ALA A 238 18.98 4.05 7.49
CA ALA A 238 20.14 3.79 6.67
C ALA A 238 20.84 5.07 6.15
N GLY A 239 20.17 6.23 6.23
CA GLY A 239 20.60 7.45 5.54
C GLY A 239 20.49 7.38 4.02
N ASP A 240 19.55 6.58 3.50
CA ASP A 240 19.37 6.31 2.07
C ASP A 240 18.13 7.06 1.52
N SER A 241 18.33 8.32 1.20
CA SER A 241 17.29 9.23 0.70
C SER A 241 16.69 8.75 -0.63
N TYR A 242 17.50 8.09 -1.49
CA TYR A 242 17.02 7.51 -2.74
C TYR A 242 15.98 6.41 -2.48
N ARG A 243 16.25 5.49 -1.54
CA ARG A 243 15.29 4.41 -1.20
C ARG A 243 14.04 4.92 -0.50
N ALA A 244 14.17 5.94 0.37
CA ALA A 244 13.02 6.61 0.96
C ALA A 244 12.10 7.18 -0.13
N SER A 245 12.67 7.88 -1.11
CA SER A 245 11.94 8.40 -2.28
C SER A 245 11.29 7.27 -3.10
N CYS A 246 11.98 6.16 -3.34
CA CYS A 246 11.42 4.99 -4.03
C CYS A 246 10.21 4.39 -3.31
N ALA A 247 10.24 4.29 -1.99
CA ALA A 247 9.15 3.74 -1.20
C ALA A 247 7.92 4.67 -1.23
N LEU A 248 8.13 5.98 -1.08
CA LEU A 248 7.08 7.00 -1.18
C LEU A 248 6.45 7.05 -2.57
N ARG A 249 7.26 6.95 -3.63
CA ARG A 249 6.77 6.84 -5.00
C ARG A 249 5.81 5.67 -5.18
N HIS A 250 6.19 4.46 -4.74
CA HIS A 250 5.31 3.29 -4.87
C HIS A 250 4.03 3.42 -4.01
N ALA A 251 4.13 4.03 -2.83
CA ALA A 251 2.96 4.35 -2.03
C ALA A 251 2.03 5.36 -2.73
N ALA A 252 2.60 6.34 -3.44
CA ALA A 252 1.83 7.29 -4.26
C ALA A 252 1.10 6.58 -5.41
N MET A 253 1.76 5.65 -6.10
CA MET A 253 1.14 4.86 -7.17
C MET A 253 -0.03 4.02 -6.65
N MET A 254 0.12 3.37 -5.47
CA MET A 254 -1.00 2.69 -4.81
C MET A 254 -2.19 3.63 -4.57
N LEU A 255 -1.95 4.88 -4.20
CA LEU A 255 -3.02 5.88 -4.00
C LEU A 255 -3.68 6.30 -5.30
N ILE A 256 -2.92 6.40 -6.40
CA ILE A 256 -3.46 6.65 -7.74
C ILE A 256 -4.40 5.53 -8.15
N ASP A 257 -3.96 4.27 -7.99
CA ASP A 257 -4.79 3.08 -8.29
C ASP A 257 -6.07 3.02 -7.47
N ARG A 258 -6.06 3.61 -6.27
CA ARG A 258 -7.21 3.71 -5.37
C ARG A 258 -8.04 4.99 -5.52
N ALA A 259 -7.85 5.72 -6.60
CA ALA A 259 -8.54 6.99 -6.89
C ALA A 259 -8.39 8.04 -5.77
N GLN A 260 -7.21 8.13 -5.16
CA GLN A 260 -6.85 9.12 -4.15
C GLN A 260 -5.74 10.08 -4.63
N PRO A 261 -5.92 10.77 -5.76
CA PRO A 261 -4.86 11.53 -6.42
C PRO A 261 -4.32 12.70 -5.58
N ASN A 262 -5.14 13.35 -4.73
CA ASN A 262 -4.67 14.41 -3.84
C ASN A 262 -3.63 13.90 -2.82
N ASN A 263 -3.86 12.72 -2.27
CA ASN A 263 -2.93 12.11 -1.32
C ASN A 263 -1.68 11.59 -2.04
N ALA A 264 -1.84 11.05 -3.25
CA ALA A 264 -0.72 10.65 -4.10
C ALA A 264 0.22 11.82 -4.39
N LEU A 265 -0.30 13.00 -4.78
CA LEU A 265 0.49 14.21 -5.02
C LEU A 265 1.31 14.63 -3.80
N LYS A 266 0.76 14.53 -2.60
CA LYS A 266 1.50 14.82 -1.36
C LYS A 266 2.69 13.88 -1.17
N LEU A 267 2.51 12.57 -1.46
CA LEU A 267 3.60 11.60 -1.38
C LEU A 267 4.65 11.81 -2.49
N VAL A 268 4.23 12.15 -3.71
CA VAL A 268 5.15 12.49 -4.80
C VAL A 268 6.00 13.71 -4.44
N GLN A 269 5.40 14.77 -3.89
CA GLN A 269 6.13 15.95 -3.44
C GLN A 269 7.14 15.61 -2.32
N LEU A 270 6.73 14.76 -1.38
CA LEU A 270 7.59 14.33 -0.30
C LEU A 270 8.73 13.42 -0.79
N ALA A 271 8.45 12.56 -1.78
CA ALA A 271 9.47 11.77 -2.45
C ALA A 271 10.51 12.64 -3.17
N ASP A 272 10.08 13.72 -3.83
CA ASP A 272 11.01 14.65 -4.50
C ASP A 272 11.87 15.41 -3.49
N LEU A 273 11.33 15.78 -2.31
CA LEU A 273 12.10 16.38 -1.23
C LEU A 273 13.20 15.43 -0.72
N HIS A 274 12.88 14.16 -0.46
CA HIS A 274 13.89 13.17 -0.09
C HIS A 274 14.93 12.97 -1.20
N LEU A 275 14.48 12.96 -2.46
CA LEU A 275 15.37 12.77 -3.60
C LEU A 275 16.36 13.93 -3.77
N ALA A 276 16.02 15.12 -3.31
CA ALA A 276 16.92 16.29 -3.35
C ALA A 276 18.14 16.10 -2.44
N ASP A 277 18.03 15.27 -1.39
CA ASP A 277 19.12 14.95 -0.45
C ASP A 277 19.99 13.75 -0.93
N ALA A 278 19.60 13.09 -2.03
CA ALA A 278 20.38 12.00 -2.59
C ALA A 278 21.67 12.50 -3.23
N PRO A 279 22.76 11.68 -3.26
CA PRO A 279 24.01 12.06 -3.90
C PRO A 279 23.82 12.54 -5.34
N ARG A 280 24.42 13.67 -5.70
CA ARG A 280 24.23 14.29 -7.02
C ARG A 280 24.81 13.49 -8.18
N ASP A 281 25.77 12.63 -7.88
CA ASP A 281 26.44 11.72 -8.83
C ASP A 281 25.74 10.36 -8.94
N ASP A 282 24.65 10.13 -8.21
CA ASP A 282 23.86 8.91 -8.34
C ASP A 282 23.04 8.92 -9.65
N SER A 283 23.48 8.11 -10.62
CA SER A 283 22.87 7.99 -11.95
C SER A 283 21.40 7.54 -11.93
N ARG A 284 20.91 7.00 -10.80
CA ARG A 284 19.53 6.57 -10.62
C ARG A 284 18.58 7.75 -10.34
N VAL A 285 19.10 8.86 -9.81
CA VAL A 285 18.31 10.04 -9.42
C VAL A 285 17.53 10.65 -10.58
N PRO A 286 18.11 10.89 -11.77
CA PRO A 286 17.36 11.43 -12.91
C PRO A 286 16.19 10.52 -13.33
N VAL A 287 16.42 9.20 -13.36
CA VAL A 287 15.39 8.22 -13.70
C VAL A 287 14.22 8.26 -12.70
N LEU A 288 14.52 8.29 -11.40
CA LEU A 288 13.48 8.38 -10.36
C LEU A 288 12.71 9.69 -10.44
N ARG A 289 13.38 10.81 -10.72
CA ARG A 289 12.74 12.12 -10.92
C ARG A 289 11.78 12.11 -12.11
N SER A 290 12.13 11.43 -13.20
CA SER A 290 11.24 11.25 -14.35
C SER A 290 9.99 10.44 -13.97
N TRP A 291 10.15 9.41 -13.16
CA TRP A 291 9.01 8.65 -12.63
C TRP A 291 8.09 9.52 -11.77
N LEU A 292 8.63 10.31 -10.85
CA LEU A 292 7.85 11.22 -10.01
C LEU A 292 7.07 12.24 -10.85
N ALA A 293 7.67 12.73 -11.94
CA ALA A 293 7.00 13.66 -12.86
C ALA A 293 5.83 12.99 -13.60
N VAL A 294 5.98 11.76 -14.11
CA VAL A 294 4.89 11.04 -14.79
C VAL A 294 3.76 10.70 -13.84
N GLU A 295 4.07 10.23 -12.62
CA GLU A 295 3.05 9.90 -11.62
C GLU A 295 2.34 11.15 -11.08
N SER A 296 3.07 12.27 -10.92
CA SER A 296 2.46 13.58 -10.66
C SER A 296 1.49 13.98 -11.76
N ALA A 297 1.89 13.79 -13.03
CA ALA A 297 1.04 14.06 -14.18
C ALA A 297 -0.24 13.22 -14.17
N LEU A 298 -0.12 11.92 -13.87
CA LEU A 298 -1.28 11.01 -13.78
C LEU A 298 -2.23 11.43 -12.66
N ALA A 299 -1.72 11.70 -11.47
CA ALA A 299 -2.54 12.15 -10.34
C ALA A 299 -3.23 13.49 -10.64
N GLN A 300 -2.55 14.44 -11.29
CA GLN A 300 -3.16 15.71 -11.70
C GLN A 300 -4.24 15.52 -12.76
N ALA A 301 -4.04 14.62 -13.73
CA ALA A 301 -5.02 14.31 -14.77
C ALA A 301 -6.29 13.66 -14.19
N GLN A 302 -6.18 12.88 -13.11
CA GLN A 302 -7.32 12.32 -12.39
C GLN A 302 -8.12 13.37 -11.57
N LEU A 303 -7.50 14.49 -11.21
CA LEU A 303 -8.13 15.50 -10.36
C LEU A 303 -9.02 16.47 -11.15
N SER A 304 -8.66 16.80 -12.36
CA SER A 304 -9.31 17.85 -13.12
C SER A 304 -9.00 17.78 -14.61
N ASP A 305 -10.01 18.04 -15.42
CA ASP A 305 -9.98 18.10 -16.87
C ASP A 305 -9.82 19.53 -17.43
N THR A 306 -9.48 20.52 -16.60
CA THR A 306 -9.31 21.90 -17.04
C THR A 306 -8.10 22.09 -17.96
N GLU A 307 -8.18 23.05 -18.89
CA GLU A 307 -7.06 23.37 -19.79
C GLU A 307 -5.79 23.81 -19.04
N SER A 308 -5.94 24.44 -17.86
CA SER A 308 -4.79 24.78 -17.02
C SER A 308 -4.11 23.55 -16.45
N THR A 309 -4.87 22.53 -16.05
CA THR A 309 -4.36 21.23 -15.62
C THR A 309 -3.69 20.50 -16.78
N ALA A 310 -4.34 20.45 -17.95
CA ALA A 310 -3.78 19.81 -19.14
C ALA A 310 -2.44 20.42 -19.57
N ARG A 311 -2.28 21.75 -19.49
CA ARG A 311 -0.99 22.41 -19.76
C ARG A 311 0.09 22.02 -18.77
N ARG A 312 -0.26 21.95 -17.47
CA ARG A 312 0.69 21.54 -16.41
C ARG A 312 1.12 20.08 -16.59
N VAL A 313 0.16 19.21 -16.85
CA VAL A 313 0.42 17.79 -17.10
C VAL A 313 1.34 17.59 -18.32
N ARG A 314 1.10 18.29 -19.41
CA ARG A 314 2.00 18.27 -20.59
C ARG A 314 3.43 18.73 -20.26
N SER A 315 3.57 19.77 -19.39
CA SER A 315 4.88 20.22 -18.92
C SER A 315 5.59 19.18 -18.05
N GLU A 316 4.86 18.47 -17.17
CA GLU A 316 5.43 17.37 -16.38
C GLU A 316 5.91 16.22 -17.27
N LEU A 317 5.12 15.80 -18.27
CA LEU A 317 5.51 14.77 -19.22
C LEU A 317 6.74 15.17 -20.06
N ALA A 318 6.87 16.44 -20.44
CA ALA A 318 8.04 16.93 -21.14
C ALA A 318 9.29 16.82 -20.25
N ARG A 319 9.21 17.26 -18.99
CA ARG A 319 10.30 17.13 -18.02
C ARG A 319 10.71 15.67 -17.77
N ALA A 320 9.73 14.77 -17.73
CA ALA A 320 10.00 13.35 -17.56
C ALA A 320 10.82 12.78 -18.72
N ARG A 321 10.54 13.19 -19.95
CA ARG A 321 11.25 12.74 -21.15
C ARG A 321 12.69 13.25 -21.20
N ASP A 322 12.92 14.51 -20.85
CA ASP A 322 14.23 15.16 -20.95
C ASP A 322 15.27 14.54 -19.99
N GLY A 323 14.82 13.97 -18.88
CA GLY A 323 15.67 13.36 -17.85
C GLY A 323 15.76 11.83 -17.93
N TYR A 324 15.08 11.18 -18.88
CA TYR A 324 14.87 9.74 -18.86
C TYR A 324 15.74 8.99 -19.85
N ASP A 325 16.78 8.32 -19.33
CA ASP A 325 17.51 7.29 -20.05
C ASP A 325 17.32 5.96 -19.27
N PRO A 326 16.34 5.13 -19.68
CA PRO A 326 16.00 3.92 -18.93
C PRO A 326 17.11 2.88 -19.04
N PRO A 327 17.35 2.10 -17.96
CA PRO A 327 18.38 1.07 -17.96
C PRO A 327 18.05 -0.09 -18.92
N ASP A 328 16.77 -0.28 -19.25
CA ASP A 328 16.31 -1.34 -20.12
C ASP A 328 14.98 -0.99 -20.82
N SER A 329 14.62 -1.80 -21.82
CA SER A 329 13.38 -1.63 -22.60
C SER A 329 12.11 -1.82 -21.78
N HIS A 330 12.13 -2.68 -20.73
CA HIS A 330 10.97 -2.95 -19.89
C HIS A 330 10.68 -1.75 -18.98
N ALA A 331 11.71 -1.15 -18.38
CA ALA A 331 11.54 0.07 -17.60
C ALA A 331 10.96 1.22 -18.45
N ARG A 332 11.35 1.28 -19.74
CA ARG A 332 10.75 2.22 -20.70
C ARG A 332 9.29 1.90 -20.94
N ALA A 333 8.94 0.63 -21.16
CA ALA A 333 7.57 0.20 -21.43
C ALA A 333 6.65 0.45 -20.24
N ASP A 334 7.13 0.28 -19.00
CA ASP A 334 6.40 0.66 -17.78
C ASP A 334 6.07 2.16 -17.77
N MET A 335 7.02 3.02 -18.09
CA MET A 335 6.81 4.47 -18.13
C MET A 335 5.90 4.88 -19.29
N ASP A 336 6.03 4.24 -20.45
CA ASP A 336 5.16 4.46 -21.61
C ASP A 336 3.72 4.08 -21.26
N LEU A 337 3.49 2.99 -20.50
CA LEU A 337 2.17 2.60 -20.02
C LEU A 337 1.53 3.70 -19.15
N VAL A 338 2.26 4.20 -18.16
CA VAL A 338 1.75 5.28 -17.29
C VAL A 338 1.54 6.56 -18.08
N THR A 339 2.43 6.86 -19.03
CA THR A 339 2.30 8.02 -19.94
C THR A 339 1.04 7.89 -20.82
N ALA A 340 0.76 6.70 -21.35
CA ALA A 340 -0.46 6.45 -22.13
C ALA A 340 -1.74 6.64 -21.30
N LEU A 341 -1.72 6.24 -20.02
CA LEU A 341 -2.83 6.51 -19.09
C LEU A 341 -3.04 8.01 -18.86
N VAL A 342 -1.98 8.79 -18.73
CA VAL A 342 -2.07 10.25 -18.64
C VAL A 342 -2.71 10.84 -19.91
N GLN A 343 -2.23 10.42 -21.08
CA GLN A 343 -2.72 10.89 -22.37
C GLN A 343 -4.20 10.50 -22.59
N LEU A 344 -4.59 9.30 -22.13
CA LEU A 344 -5.98 8.85 -22.14
C LEU A 344 -6.88 9.77 -21.30
N HIS A 345 -6.46 10.13 -20.08
CA HIS A 345 -7.20 11.08 -19.23
C HIS A 345 -7.30 12.50 -19.84
N LEU A 346 -6.31 12.89 -20.65
CA LEU A 346 -6.34 14.16 -21.38
C LEU A 346 -7.17 14.12 -22.68
N GLY A 347 -7.72 12.95 -23.05
CA GLY A 347 -8.46 12.76 -24.30
C GLY A 347 -7.57 12.76 -25.55
N ALA A 348 -6.25 12.67 -25.41
CA ALA A 348 -5.28 12.65 -26.51
C ALA A 348 -5.15 11.21 -27.07
N LEU A 349 -6.24 10.67 -27.66
CA LEU A 349 -6.38 9.25 -27.97
C LEU A 349 -5.30 8.73 -28.93
N ASP A 350 -5.02 9.45 -30.03
CA ASP A 350 -4.01 9.01 -31.04
C ASP A 350 -2.60 8.89 -30.43
N LEU A 351 -2.25 9.86 -29.57
CA LEU A 351 -0.95 9.85 -28.89
C LEU A 351 -0.89 8.74 -27.84
N ALA A 352 -1.96 8.55 -27.07
CA ALA A 352 -2.08 7.50 -26.08
C ALA A 352 -2.00 6.10 -26.73
N GLU A 353 -2.65 5.89 -27.87
CA GLU A 353 -2.61 4.63 -28.61
C GLU A 353 -1.19 4.32 -29.12
N SER A 354 -0.55 5.32 -29.74
CA SER A 354 0.82 5.17 -30.21
C SER A 354 1.77 4.76 -29.08
N THR A 355 1.65 5.42 -27.90
CA THR A 355 2.45 5.14 -26.71
C THR A 355 2.13 3.77 -26.09
N ALA A 356 0.85 3.43 -25.90
CA ALA A 356 0.41 2.14 -25.38
C ALA A 356 0.83 0.98 -26.27
N SER A 357 0.78 1.16 -27.61
CA SER A 357 1.20 0.14 -28.58
C SER A 357 2.68 -0.20 -28.49
N VAL A 358 3.54 0.76 -28.13
CA VAL A 358 4.97 0.49 -27.86
C VAL A 358 5.11 -0.38 -26.63
N SER A 359 4.42 -0.02 -25.53
CA SER A 359 4.41 -0.76 -24.28
C SER A 359 3.94 -2.21 -24.48
N VAL A 360 2.79 -2.42 -25.15
CA VAL A 360 2.26 -3.76 -25.47
C VAL A 360 3.26 -4.61 -26.24
N ARG A 361 3.88 -4.07 -27.31
CA ARG A 361 4.87 -4.81 -28.10
C ARG A 361 6.10 -5.20 -27.30
N THR A 362 6.55 -4.33 -26.40
CA THR A 362 7.74 -4.59 -25.59
C THR A 362 7.44 -5.69 -24.56
N PHE A 363 6.32 -5.61 -23.84
CA PHE A 363 5.94 -6.64 -22.88
C PHE A 363 5.63 -7.99 -23.51
N ALA A 364 5.11 -8.02 -24.75
CA ALA A 364 4.88 -9.26 -25.46
C ALA A 364 6.15 -10.10 -25.73
N GLN A 365 7.33 -9.47 -25.66
CA GLN A 365 8.63 -10.12 -25.85
C GLN A 365 9.28 -10.54 -24.54
N GLY A 366 8.70 -10.16 -23.40
CA GLY A 366 9.27 -10.36 -22.06
C GLY A 366 8.50 -11.34 -21.18
N THR A 367 8.90 -11.38 -19.91
CA THR A 367 8.27 -12.21 -18.87
C THR A 367 7.32 -11.44 -17.97
N ASP A 368 7.23 -10.13 -18.12
CA ASP A 368 6.44 -9.21 -17.30
C ASP A 368 4.96 -9.24 -17.71
N ARG A 369 4.32 -10.40 -17.49
CA ARG A 369 2.94 -10.67 -17.98
C ARG A 369 1.90 -9.77 -17.33
N ARG A 370 2.10 -9.41 -16.05
CA ARG A 370 1.17 -8.54 -15.32
C ARG A 370 1.12 -7.14 -15.97
N GLU A 371 2.28 -6.53 -16.21
CA GLU A 371 2.40 -5.22 -16.85
C GLU A 371 1.91 -5.27 -18.30
N GLY A 372 2.21 -6.35 -19.01
CA GLY A 372 1.68 -6.58 -20.37
C GLY A 372 0.16 -6.61 -20.42
N VAL A 373 -0.49 -7.25 -19.47
CA VAL A 373 -1.95 -7.28 -19.37
C VAL A 373 -2.53 -5.90 -19.04
N LEU A 374 -1.88 -5.11 -18.19
CA LEU A 374 -2.31 -3.72 -17.93
C LEU A 374 -2.17 -2.83 -19.17
N ALA A 375 -1.12 -3.05 -19.98
CA ALA A 375 -0.96 -2.37 -21.27
C ALA A 375 -2.04 -2.79 -22.28
N ASP A 376 -2.39 -4.09 -22.35
CA ASP A 376 -3.47 -4.60 -23.19
C ASP A 376 -4.83 -4.00 -22.80
N ILE A 377 -5.13 -3.90 -21.50
CA ILE A 377 -6.35 -3.25 -21.00
C ILE A 377 -6.38 -1.79 -21.42
N THR A 378 -5.26 -1.08 -21.28
CA THR A 378 -5.17 0.34 -21.64
C THR A 378 -5.38 0.53 -23.15
N LEU A 379 -4.77 -0.29 -23.98
CA LEU A 379 -4.97 -0.26 -25.43
C LEU A 379 -6.42 -0.58 -25.81
N ALA A 380 -7.03 -1.60 -25.18
CA ALA A 380 -8.43 -1.94 -25.41
C ALA A 380 -9.37 -0.77 -25.07
N ARG A 381 -9.13 -0.05 -23.96
CA ARG A 381 -9.88 1.14 -23.56
C ARG A 381 -9.79 2.24 -24.60
N LEU A 382 -8.58 2.51 -25.11
CA LEU A 382 -8.35 3.50 -26.18
C LEU A 382 -9.17 3.20 -27.43
N HIS A 383 -9.12 1.94 -27.92
CA HIS A 383 -9.91 1.52 -29.09
C HIS A 383 -11.43 1.59 -28.83
N VAL A 384 -11.89 1.25 -27.62
CA VAL A 384 -13.31 1.41 -27.25
C VAL A 384 -13.69 2.89 -27.27
N GLN A 385 -12.89 3.79 -26.72
CA GLN A 385 -13.18 5.23 -26.71
C GLN A 385 -13.12 5.84 -28.11
N ALA A 386 -12.17 5.44 -28.95
CA ALA A 386 -12.07 5.89 -30.34
C ALA A 386 -13.18 5.30 -31.24
N GLY A 387 -13.83 4.22 -30.80
CA GLY A 387 -14.85 3.52 -31.62
C GLY A 387 -14.26 2.66 -32.72
N GLU A 388 -13.02 2.22 -32.57
CA GLU A 388 -12.27 1.44 -33.55
C GLU A 388 -12.90 0.07 -33.80
N PRO A 389 -12.83 -0.45 -35.04
CA PRO A 389 -13.39 -1.77 -35.40
C PRO A 389 -12.80 -2.93 -34.57
N ASP A 390 -11.53 -2.85 -34.18
CA ASP A 390 -10.78 -3.85 -33.41
C ASP A 390 -11.08 -3.87 -31.91
N ALA A 391 -11.82 -2.89 -31.40
CA ALA A 391 -12.13 -2.76 -29.97
C ALA A 391 -12.72 -4.05 -29.36
N PRO A 392 -13.67 -4.78 -29.97
CA PRO A 392 -14.20 -6.01 -29.36
C PRO A 392 -13.14 -7.10 -29.21
N ARG A 393 -12.27 -7.25 -30.21
CA ARG A 393 -11.19 -8.25 -30.20
C ARG A 393 -10.17 -7.97 -29.10
N LEU A 394 -9.72 -6.71 -29.01
CA LEU A 394 -8.75 -6.28 -27.98
C LEU A 394 -9.33 -6.40 -26.58
N ALA A 395 -10.59 -5.98 -26.37
CA ALA A 395 -11.27 -6.12 -25.10
C ALA A 395 -11.41 -7.58 -24.66
N ALA A 396 -11.84 -8.47 -25.60
CA ALA A 396 -11.95 -9.90 -25.30
C ALA A 396 -10.60 -10.52 -24.93
N SER A 397 -9.51 -10.15 -25.63
CA SER A 397 -8.15 -10.59 -25.33
C SER A 397 -7.69 -10.14 -23.96
N ALA A 398 -7.81 -8.83 -23.66
CA ALA A 398 -7.41 -8.25 -22.37
C ALA A 398 -8.17 -8.88 -21.20
N ILE A 399 -9.51 -9.03 -21.29
CA ILE A 399 -10.33 -9.67 -20.26
C ILE A 399 -9.87 -11.12 -20.01
N SER A 400 -9.56 -11.86 -21.07
CA SER A 400 -9.12 -13.25 -20.96
C SER A 400 -7.73 -13.37 -20.33
N ALA A 401 -6.85 -12.41 -20.59
CA ALA A 401 -5.48 -12.39 -20.09
C ALA A 401 -5.39 -12.09 -18.59
N VAL A 402 -6.40 -11.39 -18.01
CA VAL A 402 -6.46 -11.12 -16.55
C VAL A 402 -6.76 -12.39 -15.75
N ALA A 403 -7.59 -13.30 -16.27
CA ALA A 403 -8.11 -14.45 -15.52
C ALA A 403 -7.01 -15.31 -14.83
N PRO A 404 -5.88 -15.64 -15.47
CA PRO A 404 -4.82 -16.43 -14.86
C PRO A 404 -3.92 -15.67 -13.88
N LEU A 405 -4.04 -14.35 -13.78
CA LEU A 405 -3.22 -13.53 -12.89
C LEU A 405 -3.77 -13.51 -11.46
N ARG A 406 -2.85 -13.50 -10.50
CA ARG A 406 -3.15 -13.26 -9.07
C ARG A 406 -2.97 -11.77 -8.73
N SER A 407 -3.60 -10.90 -9.51
CA SER A 407 -3.46 -9.45 -9.40
C SER A 407 -4.83 -8.79 -9.25
N GLY A 408 -5.10 -8.27 -8.05
CA GLY A 408 -6.29 -7.48 -7.79
C GLY A 408 -6.27 -6.15 -8.54
N VAL A 409 -5.09 -5.55 -8.73
CA VAL A 409 -4.92 -4.32 -9.53
C VAL A 409 -5.30 -4.57 -10.99
N ALA A 410 -4.83 -5.67 -11.61
CA ALA A 410 -5.21 -6.00 -12.98
C ALA A 410 -6.72 -6.29 -13.11
N ARG A 411 -7.32 -6.94 -12.10
CA ARG A 411 -8.78 -7.14 -12.05
C ARG A 411 -9.53 -5.81 -11.92
N ALA A 412 -9.09 -4.93 -11.02
CA ALA A 412 -9.68 -3.60 -10.85
C ALA A 412 -9.58 -2.74 -12.10
N ALA A 413 -8.49 -2.87 -12.87
CA ALA A 413 -8.30 -2.16 -14.14
C ALA A 413 -9.36 -2.51 -15.22
N LEU A 414 -10.08 -3.63 -15.07
CA LEU A 414 -11.19 -3.98 -15.95
C LEU A 414 -12.46 -3.14 -15.70
N ALA A 415 -12.60 -2.50 -14.53
CA ALA A 415 -13.81 -1.74 -14.20
C ALA A 415 -14.03 -0.54 -15.14
N PRO A 416 -13.06 0.33 -15.40
CA PRO A 416 -13.23 1.40 -16.40
C PRO A 416 -13.45 0.86 -17.81
N LEU A 417 -12.79 -0.22 -18.23
CA LEU A 417 -13.04 -0.86 -19.52
C LEU A 417 -14.51 -1.34 -19.62
N ALA A 418 -15.03 -1.98 -18.57
CA ALA A 418 -16.42 -2.44 -18.55
C ALA A 418 -17.41 -1.27 -18.65
N ALA A 419 -17.17 -0.16 -17.96
CA ALA A 419 -18.00 1.03 -18.03
C ALA A 419 -17.99 1.64 -19.45
N GLU A 420 -16.84 1.76 -20.09
CA GLU A 420 -16.67 2.27 -21.45
C GLU A 420 -17.37 1.39 -22.48
N LEU A 421 -17.27 0.05 -22.35
CA LEU A 421 -17.96 -0.91 -23.22
C LEU A 421 -19.48 -0.78 -23.14
N GLU A 422 -20.05 -0.51 -21.95
CA GLU A 422 -21.51 -0.35 -21.78
C GLU A 422 -22.08 0.87 -22.47
N THR A 423 -21.33 1.93 -22.61
CA THR A 423 -21.79 3.15 -23.28
C THR A 423 -21.99 2.93 -24.79
N ARG A 424 -21.50 1.82 -25.34
CA ARG A 424 -21.55 1.54 -26.78
C ARG A 424 -22.80 0.73 -27.15
N PRO A 425 -23.48 1.08 -28.27
CA PRO A 425 -24.78 0.49 -28.64
C PRO A 425 -24.75 -0.98 -29.10
N ARG A 426 -23.57 -1.54 -29.38
CA ARG A 426 -23.39 -2.90 -29.88
C ARG A 426 -23.65 -3.97 -28.80
N SER A 427 -24.47 -4.98 -29.07
CA SER A 427 -24.78 -6.08 -28.13
C SER A 427 -23.54 -6.87 -27.72
N GLU A 428 -22.61 -7.08 -28.66
CA GLU A 428 -21.32 -7.76 -28.40
C GLU A 428 -20.49 -7.04 -27.32
N LEU A 429 -20.43 -5.70 -27.35
CA LEU A 429 -19.68 -4.92 -26.38
C LEU A 429 -20.32 -4.96 -24.99
N ARG A 430 -21.66 -5.02 -24.91
CA ARG A 430 -22.37 -5.21 -23.64
C ARG A 430 -22.12 -6.59 -23.03
N GLU A 431 -21.97 -7.63 -23.84
CA GLU A 431 -21.58 -8.95 -23.37
C GLU A 431 -20.16 -8.94 -22.79
N LEU A 432 -19.22 -8.31 -23.49
CA LEU A 432 -17.85 -8.12 -23.00
C LEU A 432 -17.80 -7.31 -21.69
N ALA A 433 -18.65 -6.28 -21.56
CA ALA A 433 -18.76 -5.51 -20.31
C ALA A 433 -19.19 -6.39 -19.13
N ARG A 434 -20.19 -7.28 -19.31
CA ARG A 434 -20.60 -8.24 -18.27
C ARG A 434 -19.46 -9.18 -17.89
N ARG A 435 -18.76 -9.72 -18.88
CA ARG A 435 -17.61 -10.60 -18.67
C ARG A 435 -16.47 -9.89 -17.93
N ALA A 436 -16.17 -8.64 -18.31
CA ALA A 436 -15.17 -7.83 -17.63
C ALA A 436 -15.50 -7.64 -16.15
N ARG A 437 -16.74 -7.32 -15.80
CA ARG A 437 -17.19 -7.22 -14.41
C ARG A 437 -17.10 -8.55 -13.67
N GLN A 438 -17.50 -9.64 -14.29
CA GLN A 438 -17.40 -10.96 -13.67
C GLN A 438 -15.94 -11.30 -13.30
N VAL A 439 -14.99 -11.03 -14.20
CA VAL A 439 -13.56 -11.24 -13.91
C VAL A 439 -13.06 -10.26 -12.86
N ALA A 440 -13.48 -8.99 -12.91
CA ALA A 440 -13.08 -7.97 -11.93
C ALA A 440 -13.50 -8.32 -10.49
N THR A 441 -14.66 -8.96 -10.31
CA THR A 441 -15.20 -9.34 -8.99
C THR A 441 -14.81 -10.75 -8.53
N SER A 442 -14.15 -11.54 -9.39
CA SER A 442 -13.67 -12.87 -9.00
C SER A 442 -12.49 -12.75 -8.02
N PRO A 443 -12.37 -13.63 -7.02
CA PRO A 443 -11.18 -13.65 -6.15
C PRO A 443 -9.91 -13.85 -6.97
N ALA A 444 -8.82 -13.19 -6.53
CA ALA A 444 -7.51 -13.23 -7.20
C ALA A 444 -6.73 -14.51 -6.88
#